data_32822b0dc53257f48eefeb836056dbf5
#
_entry.id   32822b0dc53257f48eefeb836056dbf5
#
_cell.length_a   1.000
_cell.length_b   1.000
_cell.length_c   1.000
_cell.angle_alpha   90.00
_cell.angle_beta   90.00
_cell.angle_gamma   90.00
#
_symmetry.space_group_name_H-M   'P 1'
#
loop_
_entity.id
_entity.type
_entity.pdbx_description
1 polymer ?
#
loop_
_entity_poly.entity_id
_entity_poly.type
_entity_poly.pdbx_seq_one_letter_code
_entity_poly.pdbx_strand_id
1 'polypeptide(L)'
;MKILRIIRRVLALAIGFWALALTVFYLFFARISFESTTATEVPGQPQVTTTTTGQLPWLSQVGPLAVAVMLLFSLLLAVIAVAEWRGGLWFSAPLTLLALVGTFITGFSIGGLYFPGAVAAALGLLLLAAQKLASRPDRPIS
;
A
#
# COMPACT_ATOMS: atom_id res chain seq x y z
N MET A 1 -8.91 -11.88 26.17
CA MET A 1 -7.65 -11.20 25.92
C MET A 1 -6.68 -11.94 24.99
N LYS A 2 -6.49 -13.26 25.07
CA LYS A 2 -5.59 -14.03 24.19
C LYS A 2 -5.98 -13.94 22.70
N ILE A 3 -7.27 -14.09 22.37
CA ILE A 3 -7.80 -14.05 21.00
C ILE A 3 -7.51 -12.71 20.33
N LEU A 4 -7.77 -11.57 20.97
CA LEU A 4 -7.50 -10.23 20.42
C LEU A 4 -6.01 -10.04 20.12
N ARG A 5 -5.12 -10.60 20.93
CA ARG A 5 -3.68 -10.55 20.67
C ARG A 5 -3.29 -11.37 19.45
N ILE A 6 -3.91 -12.51 19.24
CA ILE A 6 -3.67 -13.37 18.07
C ILE A 6 -4.16 -12.65 16.81
N ILE A 7 -5.39 -12.13 16.79
CA ILE A 7 -5.97 -11.41 15.67
C ILE A 7 -5.06 -10.23 15.27
N ARG A 8 -4.64 -9.43 16.24
CA ARG A 8 -3.72 -8.30 15.97
C ARG A 8 -2.40 -8.74 15.34
N ARG A 9 -1.79 -9.83 15.84
CA ARG A 9 -0.55 -10.36 15.26
C ARG A 9 -0.75 -10.87 13.84
N VAL A 10 -1.86 -11.52 13.57
CA VAL A 10 -2.23 -11.97 12.21
C VAL A 10 -2.40 -10.76 11.29
N LEU A 11 -3.08 -9.71 11.74
CA LEU A 11 -3.20 -8.47 10.96
C LEU A 11 -1.84 -7.83 10.68
N ALA A 12 -0.95 -7.73 11.67
CA ALA A 12 0.38 -7.19 11.49
C ALA A 12 1.20 -7.98 10.45
N LEU A 13 1.12 -9.31 10.49
CA LEU A 13 1.75 -10.15 9.45
C LEU A 13 1.13 -9.93 8.08
N ALA A 14 -0.20 -9.84 8.00
CA ALA A 14 -0.91 -9.60 6.74
C ALA A 14 -0.52 -8.25 6.12
N ILE A 15 -0.38 -7.18 6.92
CA ILE A 15 0.06 -5.87 6.47
C ILE A 15 1.48 -5.94 5.88
N GLY A 16 2.41 -6.54 6.62
CA GLY A 16 3.80 -6.69 6.16
C GLY A 16 3.92 -7.54 4.90
N PHE A 17 3.20 -8.65 4.85
CA PHE A 17 3.15 -9.52 3.67
C PHE A 17 2.54 -8.82 2.45
N TRP A 18 1.43 -8.10 2.63
CA TRP A 18 0.78 -7.33 1.57
C TRP A 18 1.72 -6.29 0.96
N ALA A 19 2.37 -5.50 1.80
CA ALA A 19 3.32 -4.48 1.36
C ALA A 19 4.48 -5.10 0.56
N LEU A 20 5.07 -6.19 1.05
CA LEU A 20 6.16 -6.88 0.39
C LEU A 20 5.71 -7.52 -0.94
N ALA A 21 4.58 -8.22 -0.93
CA ALA A 21 4.04 -8.89 -2.11
C ALA A 21 3.73 -7.89 -3.24
N LEU A 22 3.11 -6.75 -2.93
CA LEU A 22 2.86 -5.70 -3.91
C LEU A 22 4.16 -5.15 -4.49
N THR A 23 5.13 -4.84 -3.62
CA THR A 23 6.41 -4.30 -4.07
C THR A 23 7.13 -5.25 -5.02
N VAL A 24 7.24 -6.52 -4.64
CA VAL A 24 7.88 -7.56 -5.48
C VAL A 24 7.09 -7.74 -6.79
N PHE A 25 5.76 -7.80 -6.71
CA PHE A 25 4.93 -7.97 -7.91
C PHE A 25 5.14 -6.82 -8.90
N TYR A 26 5.07 -5.56 -8.46
CA TYR A 26 5.19 -4.42 -9.36
C TYR A 26 6.63 -4.23 -9.89
N LEU A 27 7.65 -4.50 -9.08
CA LEU A 27 9.02 -4.36 -9.53
C LEU A 27 9.44 -5.42 -10.56
N PHE A 28 8.95 -6.65 -10.43
CA PHE A 28 9.47 -7.77 -11.20
C PHE A 28 8.47 -8.38 -12.19
N PHE A 29 7.17 -8.33 -11.90
CA PHE A 29 6.17 -9.07 -12.67
C PHE A 29 5.14 -8.18 -13.39
N ALA A 30 4.86 -6.97 -12.89
CA ALA A 30 3.86 -6.12 -13.50
C ALA A 30 4.29 -5.66 -14.89
N ARG A 31 3.38 -5.78 -15.85
CA ARG A 31 3.55 -5.31 -17.22
C ARG A 31 2.42 -4.37 -17.58
N ILE A 32 2.73 -3.36 -18.37
CA ILE A 32 1.74 -2.43 -18.92
C ILE A 32 1.59 -2.75 -20.41
N SER A 33 0.35 -2.93 -20.83
CA SER A 33 0.00 -2.98 -22.25
C SER A 33 -0.03 -1.56 -22.80
N PHE A 34 0.59 -1.35 -23.95
CA PHE A 34 0.49 -0.09 -24.68
C PHE A 34 -0.05 -0.34 -26.09
N GLU A 35 -0.76 0.63 -26.58
CA GLU A 35 -1.26 0.69 -27.93
C GLU A 35 -0.72 1.98 -28.57
N SER A 36 0.06 1.83 -29.63
CA SER A 36 0.57 2.97 -30.39
C SER A 36 -0.08 2.96 -31.76
N THR A 37 -0.78 4.03 -32.07
CA THR A 37 -1.42 4.24 -33.38
C THR A 37 -0.62 5.27 -34.14
N THR A 38 -0.01 4.86 -35.23
CA THR A 38 0.72 5.75 -36.15
C THR A 38 -0.12 5.93 -37.42
N ALA A 39 -0.50 7.17 -37.70
CA ALA A 39 -1.14 7.54 -38.95
C ALA A 39 -0.10 8.09 -39.92
N THR A 40 0.03 7.48 -41.08
CA THR A 40 0.93 7.97 -42.14
C THR A 40 0.07 8.55 -43.26
N GLU A 41 0.22 9.85 -43.49
CA GLU A 41 -0.40 10.55 -44.61
C GLU A 41 0.58 10.64 -45.77
N VAL A 42 0.22 10.05 -46.92
CA VAL A 42 0.96 10.21 -48.16
C VAL A 42 0.04 11.02 -49.09
N PRO A 43 0.49 12.15 -49.68
CA PRO A 43 -0.32 12.96 -50.59
C PRO A 43 -0.89 12.14 -51.75
N GLY A 44 -2.20 12.10 -51.86
CA GLY A 44 -2.92 11.36 -52.91
C GLY A 44 -3.24 9.90 -52.61
N GLN A 45 -2.94 9.39 -51.39
CA GLN A 45 -3.30 8.05 -50.92
C GLN A 45 -4.23 8.11 -49.70
N PRO A 46 -5.08 7.08 -49.47
CA PRO A 46 -5.85 7.00 -48.25
C PRO A 46 -4.91 6.86 -47.02
N GLN A 47 -5.26 7.53 -45.93
CA GLN A 47 -4.53 7.48 -44.67
C GLN A 47 -4.40 6.02 -44.18
N VAL A 48 -3.17 5.56 -44.01
CA VAL A 48 -2.90 4.24 -43.45
C VAL A 48 -2.64 4.38 -41.96
N THR A 49 -3.50 3.77 -41.18
CA THR A 49 -3.36 3.72 -39.72
C THR A 49 -2.79 2.37 -39.32
N THR A 50 -1.62 2.35 -38.71
CA THR A 50 -1.00 1.14 -38.18
C THR A 50 -1.08 1.18 -36.66
N THR A 51 -1.75 0.21 -36.08
CA THR A 51 -1.84 0.04 -34.61
C THR A 51 -0.86 -1.05 -34.18
N THR A 52 0.06 -0.70 -33.32
CA THR A 52 1.00 -1.63 -32.71
C THR A 52 0.67 -1.79 -31.23
N THR A 53 0.40 -3.01 -30.81
CA THR A 53 0.19 -3.36 -29.39
C THR A 53 1.42 -4.07 -28.85
N GLY A 54 1.80 -3.76 -27.62
CA GLY A 54 2.91 -4.40 -26.95
C GLY A 54 2.78 -4.41 -25.44
N GLN A 55 3.67 -5.14 -24.77
CA GLN A 55 3.76 -5.15 -23.32
C GLN A 55 5.16 -4.76 -22.88
N LEU A 56 5.25 -3.81 -21.97
CA LEU A 56 6.50 -3.37 -21.37
C LEU A 56 6.50 -3.59 -19.86
N PRO A 57 7.65 -3.88 -19.25
CA PRO A 57 7.75 -3.94 -17.79
C PRO A 57 7.27 -2.62 -17.18
N TRP A 58 6.45 -2.71 -16.11
CA TRP A 58 5.94 -1.53 -15.40
C TRP A 58 7.08 -0.58 -14.99
N LEU A 59 8.18 -1.15 -14.48
CA LEU A 59 9.34 -0.41 -14.01
C LEU A 59 9.98 0.49 -15.10
N SER A 60 9.92 0.09 -16.38
CA SER A 60 10.47 0.87 -17.49
C SER A 60 9.60 2.06 -17.89
N GLN A 61 8.35 2.08 -17.49
CA GLN A 61 7.36 3.10 -17.86
C GLN A 61 7.11 4.14 -16.77
N VAL A 62 7.43 3.79 -15.52
CA VAL A 62 7.23 4.69 -14.39
C VAL A 62 8.53 5.41 -14.04
N GLY A 63 8.40 6.68 -13.71
CA GLY A 63 9.55 7.48 -13.29
C GLY A 63 10.10 7.04 -11.92
N PRO A 64 11.35 7.42 -11.59
CA PRO A 64 11.98 7.06 -10.32
C PRO A 64 11.21 7.56 -9.10
N LEU A 65 10.46 8.65 -9.23
CA LEU A 65 9.61 9.15 -8.17
C LEU A 65 8.48 8.16 -7.80
N ALA A 66 7.85 7.54 -8.78
CA ALA A 66 6.78 6.56 -8.54
C ALA A 66 7.33 5.32 -7.81
N VAL A 67 8.52 4.86 -8.18
CA VAL A 67 9.21 3.75 -7.50
C VAL A 67 9.56 4.14 -6.07
N ALA A 68 10.08 5.35 -5.85
CA ALA A 68 10.41 5.85 -4.51
C ALA A 68 9.17 5.93 -3.61
N VAL A 69 8.05 6.43 -4.13
CA VAL A 69 6.76 6.50 -3.39
C VAL A 69 6.28 5.09 -3.03
N MET A 70 6.35 4.13 -3.94
CA MET A 70 5.96 2.75 -3.69
C MET A 70 6.82 2.11 -2.59
N LEU A 71 8.15 2.29 -2.64
CA LEU A 71 9.06 1.80 -1.61
C LEU A 71 8.80 2.47 -0.26
N LEU A 72 8.51 3.78 -0.26
CA LEU A 72 8.17 4.51 0.96
C LEU A 72 6.90 3.96 1.63
N PHE A 73 5.82 3.71 0.87
CA PHE A 73 4.61 3.09 1.40
C PHE A 73 4.86 1.69 1.93
N SER A 74 5.65 0.88 1.22
CA SER A 74 6.00 -0.47 1.67
C SER A 74 6.79 -0.44 2.97
N LEU A 75 7.76 0.45 3.08
CA LEU A 75 8.54 0.64 4.30
C LEU A 75 7.66 1.13 5.45
N LEU A 76 6.78 2.10 5.19
CA LEU A 76 5.85 2.64 6.18
C LEU A 76 4.95 1.53 6.75
N LEU A 77 4.32 0.72 5.89
CA LEU A 77 3.48 -0.39 6.33
C LEU A 77 4.28 -1.47 7.07
N ALA A 78 5.50 -1.76 6.64
CA ALA A 78 6.38 -2.70 7.35
C ALA A 78 6.73 -2.21 8.77
N VAL A 79 7.03 -0.92 8.92
CA VAL A 79 7.30 -0.29 10.23
C VAL A 79 6.05 -0.32 11.12
N ILE A 80 4.86 -0.03 10.57
CA ILE A 80 3.59 -0.13 11.29
C ILE A 80 3.36 -1.58 11.75
N ALA A 81 3.56 -2.56 10.88
CA ALA A 81 3.41 -3.98 11.22
C ALA A 81 4.30 -4.39 12.40
N VAL A 82 5.56 -3.95 12.40
CA VAL A 82 6.50 -4.21 13.52
C VAL A 82 6.07 -3.48 14.79
N ALA A 83 5.63 -2.22 14.69
CA ALA A 83 5.17 -1.44 15.83
C ALA A 83 3.92 -2.06 16.47
N GLU A 84 2.96 -2.51 15.67
CA GLU A 84 1.76 -3.20 16.15
C GLU A 84 2.08 -4.57 16.76
N TRP A 85 2.99 -5.32 16.14
CA TRP A 85 3.45 -6.60 16.69
C TRP A 85 4.02 -6.43 18.09
N ARG A 86 4.84 -5.38 18.29
CA ARG A 86 5.45 -5.05 19.59
C ARG A 86 4.46 -4.39 20.57
N GLY A 87 3.28 -3.96 20.11
CA GLY A 87 2.29 -3.29 20.95
C GLY A 87 2.59 -1.82 21.21
N GLY A 88 3.34 -1.17 20.33
CA GLY A 88 3.73 0.23 20.41
C GLY A 88 2.65 1.20 19.92
N LEU A 89 1.59 1.44 20.72
CA LEU A 89 0.45 2.31 20.35
C LEU A 89 0.90 3.72 19.93
N TRP A 90 1.78 4.34 20.70
CA TRP A 90 2.25 5.70 20.47
C TRP A 90 3.06 5.85 19.17
N PHE A 91 3.67 4.77 18.73
CA PHE A 91 4.43 4.73 17.48
C PHE A 91 3.54 4.37 16.28
N SER A 92 2.65 3.39 16.43
CA SER A 92 1.82 2.94 15.30
C SER A 92 0.73 3.96 14.95
N ALA A 93 0.19 4.72 15.91
CA ALA A 93 -0.90 5.65 15.66
C ALA A 93 -0.55 6.75 14.63
N PRO A 94 0.53 7.55 14.80
CA PRO A 94 0.87 8.57 13.82
C PRO A 94 1.27 7.99 12.46
N LEU A 95 1.94 6.85 12.44
CA LEU A 95 2.33 6.19 11.19
C LEU A 95 1.13 5.63 10.42
N THR A 96 0.15 5.06 11.12
CA THR A 96 -1.11 4.58 10.52
C THR A 96 -1.92 5.74 9.96
N LEU A 97 -2.00 6.86 10.68
CA LEU A 97 -2.64 8.07 10.18
C LEU A 97 -1.94 8.59 8.92
N LEU A 98 -0.62 8.65 8.93
CA LEU A 98 0.18 9.05 7.77
C LEU A 98 -0.06 8.12 6.58
N ALA A 99 -0.12 6.80 6.80
CA ALA A 99 -0.42 5.83 5.75
C ALA A 99 -1.82 6.04 5.17
N LEU A 100 -2.85 6.23 6.00
CA LEU A 100 -4.22 6.47 5.55
C LEU A 100 -4.33 7.76 4.74
N VAL A 101 -3.80 8.86 5.25
CA VAL A 101 -3.80 10.16 4.56
C VAL A 101 -3.01 10.06 3.25
N GLY A 102 -1.83 9.46 3.28
CA GLY A 102 -1.01 9.27 2.09
C GLY A 102 -1.69 8.42 1.03
N THR A 103 -2.31 7.30 1.40
CA THR A 103 -3.05 6.45 0.46
C THR A 103 -4.30 7.14 -0.08
N PHE A 104 -4.96 7.98 0.70
CA PHE A 104 -6.11 8.76 0.26
C PHE A 104 -5.70 9.84 -0.75
N ILE A 105 -4.66 10.62 -0.47
CA ILE A 105 -4.15 11.68 -1.36
C ILE A 105 -3.65 11.08 -2.69
N THR A 106 -2.99 9.93 -2.64
CA THR A 106 -2.42 9.25 -3.80
C THR A 106 -3.33 8.16 -4.37
N GLY A 107 -4.61 8.11 -3.94
CA GLY A 107 -5.56 7.02 -4.17
C GLY A 107 -5.85 6.69 -5.65
N PHE A 108 -5.75 7.67 -6.54
CA PHE A 108 -5.93 7.47 -7.98
C PHE A 108 -4.66 6.95 -8.70
N SER A 109 -3.58 6.69 -7.96
CA SER A 109 -2.31 6.17 -8.46
C SER A 109 -1.79 5.03 -7.60
N ILE A 110 -0.52 5.03 -7.28
CA ILE A 110 0.16 3.99 -6.50
C ILE A 110 -0.45 3.81 -5.09
N GLY A 111 -0.93 4.89 -4.46
CA GLY A 111 -1.49 4.85 -3.10
C GLY A 111 -2.71 3.94 -2.96
N GLY A 112 -3.57 3.85 -3.98
CA GLY A 112 -4.74 2.99 -3.96
C GLY A 112 -4.42 1.50 -3.77
N LEU A 113 -3.26 1.06 -4.24
CA LEU A 113 -2.78 -0.32 -4.08
C LEU A 113 -2.44 -0.66 -2.62
N TYR A 114 -2.01 0.34 -1.85
CA TYR A 114 -1.66 0.19 -0.44
C TYR A 114 -2.84 0.43 0.51
N PHE A 115 -3.97 0.90 0.01
CA PHE A 115 -5.16 1.21 0.81
C PHE A 115 -5.64 0.02 1.66
N PRO A 116 -5.75 -1.23 1.15
CA PRO A 116 -6.13 -2.37 1.99
C PRO A 116 -5.18 -2.58 3.18
N GLY A 117 -3.87 -2.40 2.97
CA GLY A 117 -2.87 -2.46 4.03
C GLY A 117 -3.03 -1.35 5.08
N ALA A 118 -3.32 -0.13 4.65
CA ALA A 118 -3.57 1.00 5.54
C ALA A 118 -4.84 0.82 6.38
N VAL A 119 -5.91 0.27 5.79
CA VAL A 119 -7.15 -0.09 6.51
C VAL A 119 -6.89 -1.21 7.52
N ALA A 120 -6.15 -2.25 7.15
CA ALA A 120 -5.77 -3.31 8.08
C ALA A 120 -4.93 -2.78 9.26
N ALA A 121 -4.02 -1.83 9.00
CA ALA A 121 -3.26 -1.14 10.03
C ALA A 121 -4.16 -0.34 10.98
N ALA A 122 -5.17 0.37 10.47
CA ALA A 122 -6.13 1.09 11.30
C ALA A 122 -6.93 0.13 12.22
N LEU A 123 -7.35 -1.02 11.69
CA LEU A 123 -8.01 -2.06 12.50
C LEU A 123 -7.08 -2.63 13.57
N GLY A 124 -5.82 -2.90 13.24
CA GLY A 124 -4.80 -3.35 14.19
C GLY A 124 -4.57 -2.34 15.32
N LEU A 125 -4.51 -1.05 14.97
CA LEU A 125 -4.39 0.05 15.92
C LEU A 125 -5.59 0.13 16.89
N LEU A 126 -6.82 0.01 16.37
CA LEU A 126 -8.04 0.00 17.18
C LEU A 126 -8.07 -1.17 18.18
N LEU A 127 -7.67 -2.37 17.71
CA LEU A 127 -7.56 -3.55 18.57
C LEU A 127 -6.49 -3.36 19.66
N LEU A 128 -5.37 -2.73 19.33
CA LEU A 128 -4.31 -2.41 20.29
C LEU A 128 -4.78 -1.40 21.33
N ALA A 129 -5.50 -0.35 20.91
CA ALA A 129 -6.09 0.63 21.81
C ALA A 129 -7.10 0.00 22.76
N ALA A 130 -8.01 -0.83 22.23
CA ALA A 130 -8.99 -1.57 23.03
C ALA A 130 -8.34 -2.49 24.07
N GLN A 131 -7.26 -3.20 23.69
CA GLN A 131 -6.50 -4.04 24.63
C GLN A 131 -5.88 -3.22 25.76
N LYS A 132 -5.32 -2.05 25.46
CA LYS A 132 -4.71 -1.18 26.48
C LYS A 132 -5.73 -0.56 27.40
N LEU A 133 -6.92 -0.19 26.88
CA LEU A 133 -8.00 0.32 27.71
C LEU A 133 -8.54 -0.76 28.66
N ALA A 134 -8.77 -1.97 28.15
CA ALA A 134 -9.26 -3.10 28.94
C ALA A 134 -8.26 -3.62 29.98
N SER A 135 -6.96 -3.30 29.83
CA SER A 135 -5.92 -3.69 30.78
C SER A 135 -5.62 -2.64 31.85
N ARG A 136 -6.27 -1.47 31.80
CA ARG A 136 -6.15 -0.47 32.89
C ARG A 136 -6.88 -0.98 34.13
N PRO A 137 -6.17 -1.20 35.26
CA PRO A 137 -6.87 -1.48 36.51
C PRO A 137 -7.74 -0.27 36.89
N ASP A 138 -8.99 -0.54 37.27
CA ASP A 138 -9.85 0.49 37.81
C ASP A 138 -9.12 1.20 38.96
N ARG A 139 -8.78 2.47 38.78
CA ARG A 139 -8.31 3.27 39.90
C ARG A 139 -9.50 3.41 40.85
N PRO A 140 -9.37 2.97 42.10
CA PRO A 140 -10.43 3.25 43.09
C PRO A 140 -10.56 4.78 43.19
N ILE A 141 -11.80 5.23 43.00
CA ILE A 141 -12.15 6.64 43.21
C ILE A 141 -12.04 6.83 44.73
N SER A 142 -10.95 7.43 45.16
CA SER A 142 -10.74 7.87 46.56
C SER A 142 -11.31 9.27 46.73
#